data_c454e066130658202926a231430c0905
#
_entry.id   c454e066130658202926a231430c0905
#
_cell.length_a   1.000
_cell.length_b   1.000
_cell.length_c   1.000
_cell.angle_alpha   90.00
_cell.angle_beta   90.00
_cell.angle_gamma   90.00
#
_symmetry.space_group_name_H-M   'P 1'
#
loop_
_entity.id
_entity.type
_entity.pdbx_description
1 polymer ?
#
loop_
_entity_poly.entity_id
_entity_poly.type
_entity_poly.pdbx_seq_one_letter_code
_entity_poly.pdbx_strand_id
1 'polypeptide(L)'
;MTSKPAAKKRGLGRGLDALLGPKGAVSQVQATTAVIEPLPGEVLRKLAVGQLQPGKYQPRREMDEGKLSELADSIKSQGVIQPILVRQLPAGNYEIVAGERRWRASQLAGLDEVPVVVRELEDRTVIAMALIENIQREDLNPLEEAEALQRLISEFTLTHAEAAEAVGRSRAAVSNLLRLLELPVAIRLLLETRRLEMGHAR
;
A
#
# COMPACT_ATOMS: atom_id res chain seq x y z
N MET A 1 47.63 20.62 20.18
CA MET A 1 46.20 20.94 19.96
C MET A 1 45.75 20.20 18.70
N THR A 2 45.21 19.02 18.90
CA THR A 2 44.76 18.13 17.79
C THR A 2 43.24 18.16 17.75
N SER A 3 42.70 18.77 16.70
CA SER A 3 41.27 18.84 16.43
C SER A 3 40.74 17.50 15.90
N LYS A 4 39.79 16.93 16.63
CA LYS A 4 39.06 15.70 16.31
C LYS A 4 38.11 15.96 15.12
N PRO A 5 38.10 15.15 14.06
CA PRO A 5 37.14 15.35 12.97
C PRO A 5 35.72 14.94 13.40
N ALA A 6 34.77 15.84 13.20
CA ALA A 6 33.35 15.62 13.44
C ALA A 6 32.81 14.53 12.50
N ALA A 7 32.20 13.50 13.07
CA ALA A 7 31.52 12.45 12.33
C ALA A 7 30.33 13.04 11.54
N LYS A 8 30.39 12.97 10.21
CA LYS A 8 29.30 13.30 9.31
C LYS A 8 28.11 12.37 9.61
N LYS A 9 27.03 12.91 10.18
CA LYS A 9 25.74 12.23 10.29
C LYS A 9 25.26 11.85 8.87
N ARG A 10 25.29 10.58 8.57
CA ARG A 10 24.66 10.02 7.35
C ARG A 10 23.16 10.24 7.47
N GLY A 11 22.62 11.17 6.68
CA GLY A 11 21.19 11.42 6.61
C GLY A 11 20.44 10.16 6.14
N LEU A 12 19.44 9.75 6.91
CA LEU A 12 18.58 8.58 6.69
C LEU A 12 17.63 8.69 5.45
N GLY A 13 17.65 9.81 4.73
CA GLY A 13 16.83 9.99 3.51
C GLY A 13 17.09 8.99 2.38
N ARG A 14 18.20 8.23 2.43
CA ARG A 14 18.50 7.19 1.44
C ARG A 14 17.75 5.87 1.63
N GLY A 15 17.20 5.62 2.82
CA GLY A 15 16.46 4.38 3.10
C GLY A 15 15.07 4.34 2.46
N LEU A 16 14.37 5.48 2.44
CA LEU A 16 13.04 5.57 1.86
C LEU A 16 13.09 5.61 0.32
N ASP A 17 14.06 6.29 -0.27
CA ASP A 17 14.29 6.28 -1.71
C ASP A 17 14.66 4.86 -2.21
N ALA A 18 15.32 4.06 -1.38
CA ALA A 18 15.63 2.65 -1.71
C ALA A 18 14.41 1.73 -1.58
N LEU A 19 13.43 2.07 -0.71
CA LEU A 19 12.21 1.29 -0.51
C LEU A 19 11.10 1.65 -1.51
N LEU A 20 11.01 2.92 -1.91
CA LEU A 20 9.90 3.43 -2.74
C LEU A 20 10.33 3.78 -4.19
N GLY A 21 11.60 3.68 -4.52
CA GLY A 21 12.16 4.11 -5.80
C GLY A 21 12.37 5.63 -5.91
N PRO A 22 12.91 6.13 -7.03
CA PRO A 22 13.21 7.55 -7.19
C PRO A 22 11.96 8.42 -7.04
N LYS A 23 12.12 9.56 -6.35
CA LYS A 23 11.08 10.56 -6.08
C LYS A 23 10.28 10.88 -7.34
N GLY A 24 9.06 10.41 -7.43
CA GLY A 24 8.15 10.66 -8.55
C GLY A 24 6.97 9.70 -8.64
N ALA A 25 7.06 8.51 -8.04
CA ALA A 25 6.08 7.45 -8.27
C ALA A 25 4.87 7.46 -7.30
N VAL A 26 4.90 8.23 -6.21
CA VAL A 26 3.85 8.16 -5.17
C VAL A 26 2.89 9.35 -5.19
N SER A 27 3.19 10.42 -5.96
CA SER A 27 2.46 11.70 -5.85
C SER A 27 1.22 11.87 -6.75
N GLN A 28 0.85 10.90 -7.59
CA GLN A 28 -0.33 11.05 -8.46
C GLN A 28 -1.12 9.77 -8.63
N VAL A 29 -1.84 9.37 -7.59
CA VAL A 29 -3.03 8.53 -7.78
C VAL A 29 -4.25 9.42 -7.61
N GLN A 30 -4.34 10.46 -8.42
CA GLN A 30 -5.62 11.11 -8.71
C GLN A 30 -6.17 10.51 -9.99
N ALA A 31 -7.46 10.16 -9.93
CA ALA A 31 -8.25 9.59 -11.01
C ALA A 31 -8.14 10.43 -12.30
N THR A 32 -7.23 10.07 -13.15
CA THR A 32 -7.22 10.47 -14.55
C THR A 32 -6.78 9.26 -15.35
N THR A 33 -7.46 9.00 -16.43
CA THR A 33 -7.23 7.97 -17.46
C THR A 33 -5.83 8.15 -18.08
N ALA A 34 -4.78 7.98 -17.29
CA ALA A 34 -3.41 8.01 -17.77
C ALA A 34 -3.00 6.58 -18.10
N VAL A 35 -2.68 6.35 -19.35
CA VAL A 35 -1.89 5.20 -19.80
C VAL A 35 -0.66 5.16 -18.90
N ILE A 36 -0.56 4.13 -18.06
CA ILE A 36 0.59 3.95 -17.17
C ILE A 36 1.77 3.58 -18.08
N GLU A 37 2.62 4.56 -18.39
CA GLU A 37 3.92 4.25 -18.97
C GLU A 37 4.75 3.52 -17.91
N PRO A 38 5.31 2.33 -18.25
CA PRO A 38 6.13 1.59 -17.31
C PRO A 38 7.37 2.42 -16.93
N LEU A 39 7.64 2.52 -15.64
CA LEU A 39 8.85 3.15 -15.12
C LEU A 39 10.09 2.32 -15.51
N PRO A 40 11.29 2.92 -15.55
CA PRO A 40 12.53 2.18 -15.80
C PRO A 40 12.65 0.97 -14.86
N GLY A 41 12.71 -0.24 -15.43
CA GLY A 41 12.73 -1.52 -14.69
C GLY A 41 11.38 -2.21 -14.56
N GLU A 42 10.30 -1.64 -15.09
CA GLU A 42 8.98 -2.27 -15.17
C GLU A 42 8.76 -2.90 -16.55
N VAL A 43 8.27 -4.11 -16.57
CA VAL A 43 7.93 -4.82 -17.82
C VAL A 43 6.43 -5.07 -17.86
N LEU A 44 5.74 -4.40 -18.78
CA LEU A 44 4.33 -4.69 -19.07
C LEU A 44 4.26 -6.01 -19.85
N ARG A 45 3.49 -6.97 -19.32
CA ARG A 45 3.27 -8.30 -19.95
C ARG A 45 1.81 -8.70 -19.84
N LYS A 46 1.40 -9.66 -20.67
CA LYS A 46 0.18 -10.43 -20.42
C LYS A 46 0.57 -11.75 -19.79
N LEU A 47 -0.10 -12.11 -18.72
CA LEU A 47 0.10 -13.39 -18.02
C LEU A 47 -1.24 -14.11 -17.90
N ALA A 48 -1.19 -15.43 -17.97
CA ALA A 48 -2.36 -16.26 -17.69
C ALA A 48 -2.84 -16.02 -16.24
N VAL A 49 -4.15 -15.87 -16.08
CA VAL A 49 -4.79 -15.60 -14.78
C VAL A 49 -4.40 -16.68 -13.73
N GLY A 50 -4.23 -17.93 -14.16
CA GLY A 50 -3.81 -19.05 -13.31
C GLY A 50 -2.34 -19.03 -12.87
N GLN A 51 -1.48 -18.20 -13.48
CA GLN A 51 -0.08 -18.00 -13.03
C GLN A 51 0.04 -17.00 -11.89
N LEU A 52 -1.04 -16.27 -11.59
CA LEU A 52 -1.09 -15.28 -10.54
C LEU A 52 -1.63 -15.91 -9.25
N GLN A 53 -1.01 -15.57 -8.14
CA GLN A 53 -1.49 -15.97 -6.81
C GLN A 53 -1.70 -14.73 -5.92
N PRO A 54 -2.66 -14.78 -4.98
CA PRO A 54 -2.92 -13.66 -4.07
C PRO A 54 -1.69 -13.35 -3.24
N GLY A 55 -1.49 -12.07 -2.94
CA GLY A 55 -0.40 -11.59 -2.12
C GLY A 55 -0.51 -12.10 -0.68
N LYS A 56 0.61 -12.58 -0.12
CA LYS A 56 0.69 -13.08 1.25
C LYS A 56 0.28 -12.05 2.31
N TYR A 57 0.40 -10.77 1.99
CA TYR A 57 0.21 -9.65 2.92
C TYR A 57 -1.06 -8.83 2.66
N GLN A 58 -1.99 -9.34 1.85
CA GLN A 58 -3.25 -8.68 1.51
C GLN A 58 -4.28 -8.87 2.65
N PRO A 59 -4.68 -7.81 3.38
CA PRO A 59 -5.54 -7.94 4.55
C PRO A 59 -7.04 -8.05 4.25
N ARG A 60 -7.48 -7.86 2.98
CA ARG A 60 -8.91 -7.91 2.62
C ARG A 60 -9.46 -9.34 2.68
N ARG A 61 -10.02 -9.72 3.83
CA ARG A 61 -10.75 -10.98 4.01
C ARG A 61 -12.18 -10.93 3.49
N GLU A 62 -12.80 -9.75 3.50
CA GLU A 62 -14.18 -9.55 3.02
C GLU A 62 -14.17 -8.65 1.79
N MET A 63 -14.63 -9.17 0.67
CA MET A 63 -14.91 -8.42 -0.54
C MET A 63 -16.41 -8.36 -0.73
N ASP A 64 -16.93 -7.17 -0.94
CA ASP A 64 -18.31 -6.94 -1.35
C ASP A 64 -18.54 -7.62 -2.72
N GLU A 65 -19.30 -8.71 -2.72
CA GLU A 65 -19.58 -9.52 -3.90
C GLU A 65 -20.31 -8.72 -4.99
N GLY A 66 -21.19 -7.78 -4.60
CA GLY A 66 -21.90 -6.91 -5.54
C GLY A 66 -20.94 -6.03 -6.33
N LYS A 67 -20.06 -5.33 -5.61
CA LYS A 67 -19.03 -4.47 -6.22
C LYS A 67 -17.98 -5.26 -7.01
N LEU A 68 -17.76 -6.53 -6.70
CA LEU A 68 -16.87 -7.39 -7.45
C LEU A 68 -17.50 -7.83 -8.77
N SER A 69 -18.81 -8.16 -8.76
CA SER A 69 -19.60 -8.49 -9.95
C SER A 69 -19.68 -7.32 -10.93
N GLU A 70 -19.98 -6.10 -10.43
CA GLU A 70 -19.99 -4.88 -11.28
C GLU A 70 -18.61 -4.66 -11.96
N LEU A 71 -17.53 -4.88 -11.21
CA LEU A 71 -16.18 -4.78 -11.78
C LEU A 71 -15.91 -5.88 -12.82
N ALA A 72 -16.42 -7.10 -12.61
CA ALA A 72 -16.28 -8.19 -13.57
C ALA A 72 -17.02 -7.90 -14.90
N ASP A 73 -18.23 -7.32 -14.81
CA ASP A 73 -18.99 -6.91 -16.00
C ASP A 73 -18.27 -5.79 -16.78
N SER A 74 -17.70 -4.82 -16.07
CA SER A 74 -16.87 -3.79 -16.68
C SER A 74 -15.64 -4.38 -17.37
N ILE A 75 -14.93 -5.31 -16.72
CA ILE A 75 -13.74 -5.98 -17.26
C ILE A 75 -14.12 -6.85 -18.48
N LYS A 76 -15.28 -7.50 -18.46
CA LYS A 76 -15.78 -8.30 -19.58
C LYS A 76 -16.03 -7.45 -20.83
N SER A 77 -16.49 -6.21 -20.64
CA SER A 77 -16.80 -5.30 -21.75
C SER A 77 -15.61 -4.51 -22.28
N GLN A 78 -14.69 -4.09 -21.40
CA GLN A 78 -13.61 -3.15 -21.72
C GLN A 78 -12.20 -3.75 -21.53
N GLY A 79 -12.11 -4.95 -20.98
CA GLY A 79 -10.84 -5.53 -20.55
C GLY A 79 -10.30 -4.89 -19.26
N VAL A 80 -9.13 -5.35 -18.85
CA VAL A 80 -8.41 -4.78 -17.69
C VAL A 80 -7.63 -3.55 -18.16
N ILE A 81 -8.17 -2.36 -17.93
CA ILE A 81 -7.56 -1.09 -18.34
C ILE A 81 -6.28 -0.81 -17.54
N GLN A 82 -6.34 -0.99 -16.21
CA GLN A 82 -5.21 -0.75 -15.33
C GLN A 82 -4.50 -2.08 -15.02
N PRO A 83 -3.21 -2.26 -15.38
CA PRO A 83 -2.49 -3.50 -15.13
C PRO A 83 -2.42 -3.89 -13.66
N ILE A 84 -2.28 -5.18 -13.38
CA ILE A 84 -2.07 -5.72 -12.06
C ILE A 84 -0.56 -5.67 -11.75
N LEU A 85 -0.16 -5.14 -10.59
CA LEU A 85 1.23 -5.15 -10.18
C LEU A 85 1.58 -6.50 -9.56
N VAL A 86 2.59 -7.15 -10.12
CA VAL A 86 3.05 -8.48 -9.67
C VAL A 86 4.56 -8.51 -9.49
N ARG A 87 5.03 -9.45 -8.67
CA ARG A 87 6.44 -9.82 -8.61
C ARG A 87 6.63 -11.29 -8.96
N GLN A 88 7.76 -11.62 -9.55
CA GLN A 88 8.10 -13.00 -9.85
C GLN A 88 8.57 -13.72 -8.58
N LEU A 89 8.08 -14.92 -8.38
CA LEU A 89 8.52 -15.81 -7.31
C LEU A 89 9.59 -16.80 -7.82
N PRO A 90 10.45 -17.34 -6.94
CA PRO A 90 11.49 -18.30 -7.33
C PRO A 90 10.95 -19.53 -8.06
N ALA A 91 9.69 -19.93 -7.79
CA ALA A 91 9.03 -21.08 -8.43
C ALA A 91 8.48 -20.78 -9.84
N GLY A 92 8.68 -19.57 -10.36
CA GLY A 92 8.21 -19.17 -11.70
C GLY A 92 6.79 -18.63 -11.74
N ASN A 93 6.02 -18.71 -10.67
CA ASN A 93 4.72 -18.08 -10.52
C ASN A 93 4.88 -16.59 -10.13
N TYR A 94 3.75 -15.85 -10.18
CA TYR A 94 3.73 -14.43 -9.86
C TYR A 94 2.82 -14.16 -8.65
N GLU A 95 3.31 -13.38 -7.70
CA GLU A 95 2.53 -12.90 -6.56
C GLU A 95 1.99 -11.50 -6.83
N ILE A 96 0.70 -11.30 -6.54
CA ILE A 96 0.03 -10.01 -6.70
C ILE A 96 0.47 -9.09 -5.57
N VAL A 97 1.07 -7.96 -5.93
CA VAL A 97 1.45 -6.89 -5.01
C VAL A 97 0.31 -5.88 -4.84
N ALA A 98 -0.34 -5.51 -5.96
CA ALA A 98 -1.51 -4.64 -5.96
C ALA A 98 -2.46 -5.01 -7.11
N GLY A 99 -3.78 -4.85 -6.86
CA GLY A 99 -4.81 -5.11 -7.86
C GLY A 99 -5.53 -6.46 -7.72
N GLU A 100 -5.58 -7.07 -6.52
CA GLU A 100 -6.26 -8.34 -6.28
C GLU A 100 -7.74 -8.34 -6.70
N ARG A 101 -8.47 -7.22 -6.49
CA ARG A 101 -9.87 -7.11 -6.95
C ARG A 101 -9.98 -7.25 -8.47
N ARG A 102 -9.06 -6.63 -9.23
CA ARG A 102 -9.02 -6.74 -10.70
C ARG A 102 -8.74 -8.17 -11.13
N TRP A 103 -7.81 -8.86 -10.47
CA TRP A 103 -7.53 -10.27 -10.72
C TRP A 103 -8.75 -11.15 -10.47
N ARG A 104 -9.42 -11.03 -9.31
CA ARG A 104 -10.62 -11.81 -9.01
C ARG A 104 -11.77 -11.49 -9.95
N ALA A 105 -11.99 -10.22 -10.28
CA ALA A 105 -12.98 -9.81 -11.26
C ALA A 105 -12.67 -10.34 -12.65
N SER A 106 -11.39 -10.44 -13.04
CA SER A 106 -10.98 -11.05 -14.30
C SER A 106 -11.28 -12.55 -14.35
N GLN A 107 -11.12 -13.26 -13.23
CA GLN A 107 -11.53 -14.67 -13.12
C GLN A 107 -13.03 -14.83 -13.30
N LEU A 108 -13.85 -13.98 -12.64
CA LEU A 108 -15.30 -13.98 -12.80
C LEU A 108 -15.75 -13.59 -14.21
N ALA A 109 -15.01 -12.70 -14.87
CA ALA A 109 -15.26 -12.31 -16.24
C ALA A 109 -14.86 -13.39 -17.27
N GLY A 110 -14.16 -14.46 -16.83
CA GLY A 110 -13.72 -15.56 -17.69
C GLY A 110 -12.54 -15.20 -18.60
N LEU A 111 -11.68 -14.27 -18.20
CA LEU A 111 -10.47 -13.93 -18.97
C LEU A 111 -9.38 -14.97 -18.75
N ASP A 112 -8.74 -15.40 -19.83
CA ASP A 112 -7.58 -16.31 -19.80
C ASP A 112 -6.30 -15.59 -19.40
N GLU A 113 -6.14 -14.32 -19.85
CA GLU A 113 -4.95 -13.51 -19.63
C GLU A 113 -5.31 -12.11 -19.13
N VAL A 114 -4.41 -11.54 -18.33
CA VAL A 114 -4.53 -10.16 -17.82
C VAL A 114 -3.24 -9.39 -18.02
N PRO A 115 -3.32 -8.07 -18.27
CA PRO A 115 -2.15 -7.21 -18.31
C PRO A 115 -1.56 -7.05 -16.90
N VAL A 116 -0.26 -7.25 -16.78
CA VAL A 116 0.49 -7.12 -15.53
C VAL A 116 1.72 -6.26 -15.73
N VAL A 117 2.11 -5.57 -14.69
CA VAL A 117 3.43 -4.94 -14.57
C VAL A 117 4.27 -5.83 -13.64
N VAL A 118 5.32 -6.41 -14.20
CA VAL A 118 6.26 -7.24 -13.42
C VAL A 118 7.34 -6.33 -12.86
N ARG A 119 7.50 -6.35 -11.53
CA ARG A 119 8.54 -5.60 -10.83
C ARG A 119 9.34 -6.56 -9.94
N GLU A 120 10.65 -6.46 -9.98
CA GLU A 120 11.50 -7.14 -9.01
C GLU A 120 11.44 -6.38 -7.68
N LEU A 121 10.80 -6.98 -6.68
CA LEU A 121 10.59 -6.39 -5.36
C LEU A 121 11.02 -7.38 -4.27
N GLU A 122 11.80 -6.90 -3.33
CA GLU A 122 12.09 -7.63 -2.11
C GLU A 122 10.84 -7.77 -1.24
N ASP A 123 10.74 -8.84 -0.44
CA ASP A 123 9.62 -9.09 0.48
C ASP A 123 9.32 -7.87 1.35
N ARG A 124 10.37 -7.22 1.85
CA ARG A 124 10.24 -6.03 2.71
C ARG A 124 9.54 -4.89 1.99
N THR A 125 9.87 -4.65 0.72
CA THR A 125 9.23 -3.61 -0.10
C THR A 125 7.75 -3.94 -0.35
N VAL A 126 7.42 -5.20 -0.64
CA VAL A 126 6.03 -5.64 -0.84
C VAL A 126 5.19 -5.43 0.41
N ILE A 127 5.73 -5.77 1.59
CA ILE A 127 5.05 -5.55 2.87
C ILE A 127 4.80 -4.05 3.10
N ALA A 128 5.81 -3.20 2.84
CA ALA A 128 5.65 -1.75 2.97
C ALA A 128 4.54 -1.22 2.05
N MET A 129 4.55 -1.62 0.77
CA MET A 129 3.53 -1.20 -0.20
C MET A 129 2.12 -1.64 0.21
N ALA A 130 1.97 -2.89 0.69
CA ALA A 130 0.69 -3.41 1.16
C ALA A 130 0.17 -2.66 2.40
N LEU A 131 1.06 -2.30 3.34
CA LEU A 131 0.71 -1.51 4.52
C LEU A 131 0.31 -0.08 4.14
N ILE A 132 1.05 0.57 3.25
CA ILE A 132 0.75 1.93 2.77
C ILE A 132 -0.59 1.94 2.02
N GLU A 133 -0.84 1.00 1.10
CA GLU A 133 -2.12 0.88 0.39
C GLU A 133 -3.28 0.73 1.39
N ASN A 134 -3.10 -0.11 2.41
CA ASN A 134 -4.14 -0.31 3.43
C ASN A 134 -4.40 0.95 4.25
N ILE A 135 -3.35 1.72 4.62
CA ILE A 135 -3.51 2.99 5.36
C ILE A 135 -4.22 4.07 4.52
N GLN A 136 -4.05 4.06 3.20
CA GLN A 136 -4.67 5.02 2.29
C GLN A 136 -6.15 4.72 1.98
N ARG A 137 -6.74 3.69 2.60
CA ARG A 137 -8.17 3.39 2.44
C ARG A 137 -9.02 4.43 3.15
N GLU A 138 -10.12 4.83 2.51
CA GLU A 138 -11.06 5.83 3.06
C GLU A 138 -11.97 5.27 4.16
N ASP A 139 -12.06 3.94 4.30
CA ASP A 139 -12.99 3.26 5.20
C ASP A 139 -12.40 2.89 6.58
N LEU A 140 -11.10 3.18 6.82
CA LEU A 140 -10.46 2.92 8.12
C LEU A 140 -10.98 3.86 9.21
N ASN A 141 -11.20 3.32 10.41
CA ASN A 141 -11.39 4.16 11.57
C ASN A 141 -10.05 4.73 12.07
N PRO A 142 -10.05 5.83 12.86
CA PRO A 142 -8.81 6.46 13.32
C PRO A 142 -7.88 5.56 14.14
N LEU A 143 -8.40 4.56 14.85
CA LEU A 143 -7.59 3.61 15.61
C LEU A 143 -6.95 2.57 14.70
N GLU A 144 -7.69 2.04 13.72
CA GLU A 144 -7.14 1.14 12.70
C GLU A 144 -6.04 1.83 11.89
N GLU A 145 -6.24 3.10 11.52
CA GLU A 145 -5.22 3.91 10.84
C GLU A 145 -3.97 4.09 11.73
N ALA A 146 -4.16 4.36 13.01
CA ALA A 146 -3.08 4.51 13.98
C ALA A 146 -2.29 3.20 14.17
N GLU A 147 -2.97 2.05 14.29
CA GLU A 147 -2.34 0.73 14.42
C GLU A 147 -1.54 0.36 13.17
N ALA A 148 -2.10 0.61 11.98
CA ALA A 148 -1.40 0.37 10.73
C ALA A 148 -0.16 1.27 10.57
N LEU A 149 -0.24 2.55 10.97
CA LEU A 149 0.91 3.47 11.03
C LEU A 149 1.96 3.02 12.02
N GLN A 150 1.56 2.60 13.24
CA GLN A 150 2.47 2.09 14.25
C GLN A 150 3.22 0.85 13.74
N ARG A 151 2.51 -0.04 13.06
CA ARG A 151 3.09 -1.22 12.44
C ARG A 151 4.10 -0.85 11.34
N LEU A 152 3.75 0.07 10.44
CA LEU A 152 4.64 0.58 9.39
C LEU A 152 5.93 1.16 10.00
N ILE A 153 5.81 1.99 11.04
CA ILE A 153 6.94 2.60 11.74
C ILE A 153 7.84 1.55 12.39
N SER A 154 7.25 0.59 13.11
CA SER A 154 8.03 -0.42 13.86
C SER A 154 8.71 -1.44 12.94
N GLU A 155 8.02 -1.95 11.90
CA GLU A 155 8.57 -2.95 10.98
C GLU A 155 9.69 -2.38 10.10
N PHE A 156 9.58 -1.10 9.74
CA PHE A 156 10.53 -0.44 8.83
C PHE A 156 11.50 0.52 9.53
N THR A 157 11.36 0.69 10.84
CA THR A 157 12.21 1.58 11.66
C THR A 157 12.18 3.03 11.14
N LEU A 158 10.98 3.49 10.75
CA LEU A 158 10.77 4.84 10.20
C LEU A 158 10.62 5.87 11.32
N THR A 159 10.98 7.09 11.01
CA THR A 159 10.57 8.26 11.80
C THR A 159 9.11 8.62 11.47
N HIS A 160 8.44 9.38 12.35
CA HIS A 160 7.09 9.91 12.07
C HIS A 160 7.04 10.79 10.81
N ALA A 161 8.14 11.45 10.44
CA ALA A 161 8.22 12.26 9.23
C ALA A 161 8.27 11.39 7.97
N GLU A 162 9.09 10.33 7.98
CA GLU A 162 9.19 9.39 6.87
C GLU A 162 7.90 8.60 6.66
N ALA A 163 7.25 8.16 7.75
CA ALA A 163 5.95 7.50 7.67
C ALA A 163 4.87 8.46 7.11
N ALA A 164 4.87 9.72 7.52
CA ALA A 164 3.95 10.73 7.01
C ALA A 164 4.15 10.97 5.51
N GLU A 165 5.39 11.09 5.04
CA GLU A 165 5.72 11.22 3.62
C GLU A 165 5.24 9.99 2.83
N ALA A 166 5.47 8.78 3.36
CA ALA A 166 5.07 7.53 2.71
C ALA A 166 3.55 7.40 2.52
N VAL A 167 2.74 7.85 3.49
CA VAL A 167 1.28 7.74 3.43
C VAL A 167 0.58 8.99 2.90
N GLY A 168 1.33 10.05 2.52
CA GLY A 168 0.77 11.30 2.02
C GLY A 168 0.06 12.16 3.09
N ARG A 169 0.49 12.05 4.37
CA ARG A 169 -0.05 12.81 5.51
C ARG A 169 0.96 13.81 6.03
N SER A 170 0.52 14.76 6.85
CA SER A 170 1.43 15.62 7.60
C SER A 170 2.04 14.86 8.80
N ARG A 171 3.28 15.20 9.18
CA ARG A 171 3.91 14.66 10.40
C ARG A 171 3.03 14.87 11.65
N ALA A 172 2.36 16.03 11.73
CA ALA A 172 1.46 16.33 12.85
C ALA A 172 0.24 15.39 12.86
N ALA A 173 -0.34 15.08 11.69
CA ALA A 173 -1.45 14.13 11.58
C ALA A 173 -1.03 12.73 12.04
N VAL A 174 0.11 12.22 11.59
CA VAL A 174 0.66 10.92 12.01
C VAL A 174 0.90 10.88 13.53
N SER A 175 1.57 11.90 14.08
CA SER A 175 1.81 11.97 15.54
C SER A 175 0.51 12.04 16.34
N ASN A 176 -0.51 12.71 15.84
CA ASN A 176 -1.82 12.79 16.49
C ASN A 176 -2.58 11.44 16.45
N LEU A 177 -2.50 10.71 15.34
CA LEU A 177 -3.08 9.38 15.23
C LEU A 177 -2.41 8.40 16.19
N LEU A 178 -1.08 8.37 16.22
CA LEU A 178 -0.33 7.47 17.12
C LEU A 178 -0.64 7.71 18.60
N ARG A 179 -0.91 8.96 19.02
CA ARG A 179 -1.33 9.26 20.40
C ARG A 179 -2.67 8.63 20.77
N LEU A 180 -3.52 8.26 19.82
CA LEU A 180 -4.77 7.55 20.12
C LEU A 180 -4.50 6.15 20.70
N LEU A 181 -3.37 5.53 20.37
CA LEU A 181 -2.98 4.22 20.90
C LEU A 181 -2.56 4.28 22.38
N GLU A 182 -2.19 5.47 22.86
CA GLU A 182 -1.81 5.71 24.27
C GLU A 182 -3.03 5.92 25.16
N LEU A 183 -4.24 6.07 24.59
CA LEU A 183 -5.48 6.29 25.34
C LEU A 183 -5.88 5.03 26.12
N PRO A 184 -6.52 5.20 27.30
CA PRO A 184 -7.12 4.09 28.03
C PRO A 184 -8.08 3.27 27.18
N VAL A 185 -8.16 1.95 27.44
CA VAL A 185 -8.97 1.00 26.67
C VAL A 185 -10.44 1.46 26.56
N ALA A 186 -11.00 2.00 27.65
CA ALA A 186 -12.38 2.48 27.67
C ALA A 186 -12.62 3.62 26.63
N ILE A 187 -11.66 4.52 26.48
CA ILE A 187 -11.74 5.63 25.51
C ILE A 187 -11.56 5.10 24.08
N ARG A 188 -10.64 4.16 23.85
CA ARG A 188 -10.46 3.53 22.55
C ARG A 188 -11.73 2.82 22.08
N LEU A 189 -12.42 2.10 22.97
CA LEU A 189 -13.69 1.43 22.65
C LEU A 189 -14.79 2.42 22.23
N LEU A 190 -14.82 3.61 22.82
CA LEU A 190 -15.76 4.67 22.41
C LEU A 190 -15.44 5.24 21.03
N LEU A 191 -14.16 5.33 20.68
CA LEU A 191 -13.70 5.72 19.33
C LEU A 191 -14.05 4.65 18.28
N GLU A 192 -13.80 3.36 18.56
CA GLU A 192 -14.14 2.24 17.69
C GLU A 192 -15.63 2.18 17.38
N THR A 193 -16.46 2.37 18.41
CA THR A 193 -17.92 2.36 18.28
C THR A 193 -18.50 3.69 17.76
N ARG A 194 -17.65 4.65 17.35
CA ARG A 194 -18.02 5.98 16.88
C ARG A 194 -18.89 6.78 17.85
N ARG A 195 -18.84 6.46 19.15
CA ARG A 195 -19.53 7.19 20.22
C ARG A 195 -18.73 8.40 20.71
N LEU A 196 -17.46 8.45 20.38
CA LEU A 196 -16.57 9.57 20.64
C LEU A 196 -15.82 9.91 19.35
N GLU A 197 -15.71 11.20 19.02
CA GLU A 197 -14.92 11.66 17.89
C GLU A 197 -13.46 11.88 18.31
N MET A 198 -12.53 11.68 17.37
CA MET A 198 -11.10 11.83 17.59
C MET A 198 -10.72 13.20 18.17
N GLY A 199 -11.45 14.27 17.78
CA GLY A 199 -11.23 15.63 18.29
C GLY A 199 -11.45 15.79 19.79
N HIS A 200 -12.36 15.00 20.37
CA HIS A 200 -12.70 15.01 21.81
C HIS A 200 -11.87 14.03 22.65
N ALA A 201 -11.16 13.12 21.99
CA ALA A 201 -10.34 12.10 22.67
C ALA A 201 -8.89 12.54 22.93
N ARG A 202 -8.50 13.73 22.49
CA ARG A 202 -7.15 14.28 22.65
C ARG A 202 -6.95 14.98 23.96
#